data_76af19a6a301d5d1ab4a42aed562f5d5
#
_entry.id   76af19a6a301d5d1ab4a42aed562f5d5
#
_cell.length_a   1.000
_cell.length_b   1.000
_cell.length_c   1.000
_cell.angle_alpha   90.00
_cell.angle_beta   90.00
_cell.angle_gamma   90.00
#
_symmetry.space_group_name_H-M   'P 1'
#
loop_
_entity.id
_entity.type
_entity.pdbx_description
1 polymer ?
#
loop_
_entity_poly.entity_id
_entity_poly.type
_entity_poly.pdbx_seq_one_letter_code
_entity_poly.pdbx_strand_id
1 'polypeptide(L)'
;MFCYQCQETAKGTGCTSIGVCGKDAETSGLQDLLIHTDKGVAAYSSVLRKNGKAKELIEGKVNRYLVNSLFITITNANFDDDAILDEIKAGLKLREELKALATDEEKKEAEKYGADLVNWYYESNEDLIKFSENQSVVGVLRTENEDVRSLRELIVYGLKGLAAYAEHAFNLGKTSEEIFAFVEEALLGTMDDSLTAEQLVALTMKTGEYGVKVMALLDEANTSVLGTPEITKVKIGAGKRPGILISGHDLWDLKQLLEQSKDSGVDIYTHSEMLPGHAYPELKKYPHFYGNYGNAWWDQRKDFTNFNGPIVFTTNCIVPPVKNATYKDRVFTTNAAGYPGWKRIKVNADGTKDFSEIIELAKTCQPPVEVESGEIVVGFAHNQVLSLADKVVENIKSGAIKRFVVMSGCDGRMAQRHYYTDFAENLPKDTIILTSGCAKYKYNKLNLGDINGIPRVLDAGQCNDSYSWAVVALKLKEVFGLNDINELPLVFNIAWYEQKAVIVLLALLYLGVKNIHVGPTLPGFLSPNVAKVLVENFGIAGITTVEEDLKKFGLYEGSGLAN
;
A
#
# COMPACT_ATOMS: atom_id res chain seq x y z
N MET A 1 7.24 23.20 5.62
CA MET A 1 7.11 21.86 5.00
C MET A 1 8.46 21.16 4.90
N PHE A 2 8.54 19.90 5.31
CA PHE A 2 9.60 18.95 4.96
C PHE A 2 8.97 17.57 4.79
N CYS A 3 9.15 16.91 3.64
CA CYS A 3 8.58 15.59 3.40
C CYS A 3 9.51 14.77 2.49
N TYR A 4 9.89 13.56 2.92
CA TYR A 4 10.74 12.64 2.15
C TYR A 4 10.23 11.18 2.15
N GLN A 5 8.91 11.00 2.41
CA GLN A 5 8.32 9.69 2.63
C GLN A 5 8.18 8.81 1.38
N CYS A 6 8.28 9.38 0.16
CA CYS A 6 8.09 8.63 -1.09
C CYS A 6 9.35 8.62 -1.97
N GLN A 7 9.37 7.71 -2.95
CA GLN A 7 10.49 7.55 -3.86
C GLN A 7 10.74 8.79 -4.74
N GLU A 8 9.68 9.52 -5.12
CA GLU A 8 9.79 10.72 -5.94
C GLU A 8 10.16 11.98 -5.16
N THR A 9 10.56 11.87 -3.88
CA THR A 9 10.92 13.04 -3.08
C THR A 9 11.99 13.89 -3.77
N ALA A 10 11.86 15.21 -3.67
CA ALA A 10 12.70 16.14 -4.42
C ALA A 10 14.19 15.88 -4.19
N LYS A 11 14.94 15.67 -5.28
CA LYS A 11 16.39 15.38 -5.28
C LYS A 11 16.81 14.16 -4.43
N GLY A 12 15.85 13.30 -4.01
CA GLY A 12 16.13 12.19 -3.10
C GLY A 12 16.43 12.62 -1.65
N THR A 13 16.21 13.89 -1.30
CA THR A 13 16.57 14.44 0.03
C THR A 13 15.39 15.04 0.80
N GLY A 14 14.35 15.49 0.11
CA GLY A 14 13.14 16.05 0.73
C GLY A 14 12.49 17.16 -0.07
N CYS A 15 11.16 17.22 -0.03
CA CYS A 15 10.37 18.32 -0.53
C CYS A 15 10.25 19.40 0.55
N THR A 16 10.58 20.65 0.23
CA THR A 16 10.67 21.74 1.21
C THR A 16 9.72 22.92 0.94
N SER A 17 9.07 22.95 -0.22
CA SER A 17 8.11 24.00 -0.59
C SER A 17 6.81 23.44 -1.14
N ILE A 18 6.90 22.51 -2.09
CA ILE A 18 5.79 21.77 -2.65
C ILE A 18 6.25 20.33 -2.91
N GLY A 19 5.39 19.36 -2.65
CA GLY A 19 5.66 17.96 -2.95
C GLY A 19 5.71 17.68 -4.45
N VAL A 20 6.61 16.80 -4.89
CA VAL A 20 6.61 16.32 -6.29
C VAL A 20 5.27 15.64 -6.62
N CYS A 21 4.61 15.06 -5.63
CA CYS A 21 3.25 14.50 -5.73
C CYS A 21 2.15 15.54 -5.92
N GLY A 22 2.44 16.84 -5.70
CA GLY A 22 1.48 17.95 -5.77
C GLY A 22 0.94 18.42 -4.42
N LYS A 23 1.36 17.79 -3.30
CA LYS A 23 0.99 18.22 -1.95
C LYS A 23 1.65 19.56 -1.62
N ASP A 24 0.89 20.53 -1.15
CA ASP A 24 1.41 21.82 -0.71
C ASP A 24 1.94 21.81 0.73
N ALA A 25 2.35 22.97 1.23
CA ALA A 25 2.97 23.06 2.56
C ALA A 25 1.93 22.91 3.69
N GLU A 26 0.71 23.38 3.50
CA GLU A 26 -0.38 23.29 4.47
C GLU A 26 -0.82 21.83 4.63
N THR A 27 -1.19 21.17 3.55
CA THR A 27 -1.54 19.73 3.55
C THR A 27 -0.44 18.89 4.18
N SER A 28 0.84 19.19 3.88
CA SER A 28 1.98 18.47 4.48
C SER A 28 2.06 18.68 5.98
N GLY A 29 1.89 19.90 6.46
CA GLY A 29 1.90 20.22 7.88
C GLY A 29 0.74 19.57 8.63
N LEU A 30 -0.47 19.63 8.05
CA LEU A 30 -1.65 18.98 8.63
C LEU A 30 -1.51 17.47 8.72
N GLN A 31 -0.89 16.80 7.73
CA GLN A 31 -0.59 15.37 7.83
C GLN A 31 0.42 15.06 8.94
N ASP A 32 1.44 15.89 9.14
CA ASP A 32 2.38 15.76 10.25
C ASP A 32 1.66 15.95 11.60
N LEU A 33 0.75 16.94 11.69
CA LEU A 33 -0.06 17.20 12.88
C LEU A 33 -1.04 16.04 13.17
N LEU A 34 -1.61 15.42 12.14
CA LEU A 34 -2.46 14.24 12.30
C LEU A 34 -1.67 13.08 12.93
N ILE A 35 -0.46 12.78 12.44
CA ILE A 35 0.41 11.76 13.05
C ILE A 35 0.78 12.13 14.50
N HIS A 36 1.04 13.41 14.77
CA HIS A 36 1.29 13.90 16.13
C HIS A 36 0.08 13.67 17.04
N THR A 37 -1.13 13.90 16.54
CA THR A 37 -2.39 13.61 17.23
C THR A 37 -2.55 12.12 17.52
N ASP A 38 -2.26 11.25 16.53
CA ASP A 38 -2.31 9.80 16.69
C ASP A 38 -1.40 9.31 17.80
N LYS A 39 -0.19 9.87 17.91
CA LYS A 39 0.75 9.56 19.01
C LYS A 39 0.18 9.98 20.38
N GLY A 40 -0.53 11.10 20.44
CA GLY A 40 -1.23 11.55 21.65
C GLY A 40 -2.39 10.64 22.04
N VAL A 41 -3.18 10.16 21.09
CA VAL A 41 -4.23 9.16 21.29
C VAL A 41 -3.61 7.83 21.77
N ALA A 42 -2.56 7.36 21.09
CA ALA A 42 -1.86 6.12 21.43
C ALA A 42 -1.27 6.16 22.85
N ALA A 43 -0.81 7.31 23.34
CA ALA A 43 -0.27 7.44 24.70
C ALA A 43 -1.31 7.07 25.77
N TYR A 44 -2.52 7.61 25.70
CA TYR A 44 -3.59 7.24 26.64
C TYR A 44 -4.16 5.85 26.37
N SER A 45 -4.39 5.51 25.11
CA SER A 45 -4.96 4.21 24.72
C SER A 45 -4.08 3.05 25.18
N SER A 46 -2.77 3.11 24.96
CA SER A 46 -1.82 2.08 25.37
C SER A 46 -1.80 1.86 26.89
N VAL A 47 -1.80 2.94 27.66
CA VAL A 47 -1.82 2.85 29.13
C VAL A 47 -3.13 2.22 29.63
N LEU A 48 -4.27 2.67 29.10
CA LEU A 48 -5.57 2.13 29.48
C LEU A 48 -5.75 0.67 29.05
N ARG A 49 -5.28 0.31 27.84
CA ARG A 49 -5.28 -1.07 27.34
C ARG A 49 -4.47 -2.01 28.25
N LYS A 50 -3.27 -1.62 28.66
CA LYS A 50 -2.42 -2.39 29.59
C LYS A 50 -3.11 -2.64 30.92
N ASN A 51 -3.91 -1.69 31.40
CA ASN A 51 -4.64 -1.77 32.64
C ASN A 51 -6.06 -2.40 32.51
N GLY A 52 -6.40 -2.92 31.33
CA GLY A 52 -7.70 -3.53 31.05
C GLY A 52 -8.89 -2.57 31.09
N LYS A 53 -8.64 -1.27 30.89
CA LYS A 53 -9.64 -0.21 30.91
C LYS A 53 -10.07 0.23 29.51
N ALA A 54 -11.19 0.95 29.45
CA ALA A 54 -11.71 1.59 28.23
C ALA A 54 -11.88 0.65 27.02
N LYS A 55 -12.04 -0.66 27.24
CA LYS A 55 -12.07 -1.68 26.19
C LYS A 55 -13.06 -1.34 25.08
N GLU A 56 -14.32 -1.00 25.41
CA GLU A 56 -15.36 -0.66 24.42
C GLU A 56 -14.99 0.56 23.56
N LEU A 57 -14.36 1.58 24.16
CA LEU A 57 -13.93 2.77 23.44
C LEU A 57 -12.73 2.45 22.53
N ILE A 58 -11.77 1.68 23.04
CA ILE A 58 -10.56 1.31 22.31
C ILE A 58 -10.89 0.42 21.11
N GLU A 59 -11.59 -0.69 21.33
CA GLU A 59 -11.97 -1.64 20.27
C GLU A 59 -13.00 -1.04 19.30
N GLY A 60 -13.94 -0.26 19.79
CA GLY A 60 -15.04 0.30 18.98
C GLY A 60 -14.66 1.54 18.17
N LYS A 61 -13.71 2.37 18.65
CA LYS A 61 -13.38 3.65 17.99
C LYS A 61 -11.89 3.86 17.77
N VAL A 62 -11.04 3.71 18.82
CA VAL A 62 -9.63 4.12 18.77
C VAL A 62 -8.85 3.30 17.74
N ASN A 63 -9.02 1.97 17.74
CA ASN A 63 -8.33 1.09 16.81
C ASN A 63 -8.58 1.50 15.36
N ARG A 64 -9.83 1.73 14.99
CA ARG A 64 -10.18 2.16 13.64
C ARG A 64 -9.69 3.57 13.34
N TYR A 65 -9.80 4.49 14.29
CA TYR A 65 -9.29 5.85 14.13
C TYR A 65 -7.80 5.85 13.79
N LEU A 66 -6.95 5.16 14.57
CA LEU A 66 -5.50 5.13 14.36
C LEU A 66 -5.10 4.57 13.00
N VAL A 67 -5.76 3.51 12.51
CA VAL A 67 -5.42 2.95 11.19
C VAL A 67 -5.95 3.83 10.05
N ASN A 68 -7.12 4.44 10.19
CA ASN A 68 -7.65 5.34 9.17
C ASN A 68 -6.81 6.63 9.08
N SER A 69 -6.46 7.25 10.18
CA SER A 69 -5.66 8.49 10.21
C SER A 69 -4.26 8.27 9.64
N LEU A 70 -3.57 7.18 10.02
CA LEU A 70 -2.29 6.83 9.41
C LEU A 70 -2.42 6.59 7.90
N PHE A 71 -3.51 5.94 7.44
CA PHE A 71 -3.75 5.70 6.03
C PHE A 71 -3.98 6.99 5.24
N ILE A 72 -4.70 7.97 5.80
CA ILE A 72 -4.91 9.30 5.20
C ILE A 72 -3.56 9.97 4.87
N THR A 73 -2.52 9.74 5.64
CA THR A 73 -1.20 10.36 5.48
C THR A 73 -0.27 9.62 4.49
N ILE A 74 -0.70 8.51 3.89
CA ILE A 74 0.05 7.83 2.83
C ILE A 74 0.21 8.77 1.61
N THR A 75 1.30 8.59 0.89
CA THR A 75 1.57 9.35 -0.34
C THR A 75 0.39 9.24 -1.31
N ASN A 76 -0.09 10.39 -1.79
CA ASN A 76 -1.18 10.51 -2.78
C ASN A 76 -2.54 9.91 -2.34
N ALA A 77 -2.80 9.84 -1.03
CA ALA A 77 -4.10 9.42 -0.51
C ALA A 77 -5.06 10.60 -0.36
N ASN A 78 -4.66 11.64 0.36
CA ASN A 78 -5.54 12.75 0.69
C ASN A 78 -4.85 14.11 0.52
N PHE A 79 -5.50 15.00 -0.21
CA PHE A 79 -5.11 16.37 -0.48
C PHE A 79 -6.19 17.36 0.01
N ASP A 80 -7.19 16.89 0.74
CA ASP A 80 -8.32 17.68 1.24
C ASP A 80 -8.03 18.12 2.68
N ASP A 81 -7.63 19.37 2.85
CA ASP A 81 -7.24 19.93 4.14
C ASP A 81 -8.40 19.96 5.13
N ASP A 82 -9.63 20.19 4.67
CA ASP A 82 -10.82 20.16 5.54
C ASP A 82 -11.04 18.73 6.10
N ALA A 83 -10.89 17.71 5.27
CA ALA A 83 -11.00 16.31 5.70
C ALA A 83 -9.90 15.93 6.71
N ILE A 84 -8.68 16.41 6.53
CA ILE A 84 -7.56 16.18 7.46
C ILE A 84 -7.78 16.92 8.78
N LEU A 85 -8.25 18.17 8.74
CA LEU A 85 -8.61 18.94 9.93
C LEU A 85 -9.71 18.26 10.75
N ASP A 86 -10.74 17.73 10.09
CA ASP A 86 -11.81 17.01 10.76
C ASP A 86 -11.31 15.71 11.44
N GLU A 87 -10.37 15.01 10.82
CA GLU A 87 -9.74 13.81 11.41
C GLU A 87 -8.85 14.19 12.62
N ILE A 88 -8.09 15.29 12.56
CA ILE A 88 -7.32 15.81 13.70
C ILE A 88 -8.26 16.11 14.88
N LYS A 89 -9.38 16.81 14.63
CA LYS A 89 -10.37 17.10 15.67
C LYS A 89 -10.99 15.84 16.27
N ALA A 90 -11.28 14.85 15.45
CA ALA A 90 -11.79 13.57 15.91
C ALA A 90 -10.78 12.86 16.83
N GLY A 91 -9.50 12.88 16.48
CA GLY A 91 -8.42 12.35 17.31
C GLY A 91 -8.26 13.07 18.63
N LEU A 92 -8.28 14.41 18.61
CA LEU A 92 -8.21 15.21 19.84
C LEU A 92 -9.38 14.94 20.77
N LYS A 93 -10.59 14.78 20.21
CA LYS A 93 -11.77 14.39 21.00
C LYS A 93 -11.59 13.01 21.62
N LEU A 94 -11.11 12.01 20.86
CA LEU A 94 -10.82 10.66 21.39
C LEU A 94 -9.75 10.71 22.48
N ARG A 95 -8.71 11.52 22.30
CA ARG A 95 -7.68 11.71 23.32
C ARG A 95 -8.27 12.23 24.63
N GLU A 96 -9.14 13.23 24.59
CA GLU A 96 -9.80 13.77 25.78
C GLU A 96 -10.79 12.77 26.41
N GLU A 97 -11.53 11.97 25.60
CA GLU A 97 -12.37 10.88 26.10
C GLU A 97 -11.53 9.83 26.86
N LEU A 98 -10.38 9.42 26.32
CA LEU A 98 -9.46 8.49 26.98
C LEU A 98 -8.84 9.10 28.25
N LYS A 99 -8.39 10.36 28.20
CA LYS A 99 -7.82 11.11 29.31
C LYS A 99 -8.79 11.21 30.49
N ALA A 100 -10.09 11.39 30.22
CA ALA A 100 -11.13 11.44 31.24
C ALA A 100 -11.32 10.10 31.98
N LEU A 101 -10.97 8.97 31.37
CA LEU A 101 -11.05 7.63 31.97
C LEU A 101 -9.77 7.24 32.73
N ALA A 102 -8.68 8.00 32.54
CA ALA A 102 -7.39 7.73 33.15
C ALA A 102 -7.27 8.30 34.57
N THR A 103 -6.66 7.54 35.48
CA THR A 103 -6.24 8.04 36.80
C THR A 103 -5.08 9.01 36.68
N ASP A 104 -4.75 9.72 37.75
CA ASP A 104 -3.63 10.68 37.75
C ASP A 104 -2.27 9.98 37.54
N GLU A 105 -2.12 8.72 37.98
CA GLU A 105 -0.92 7.90 37.70
C GLU A 105 -0.85 7.52 36.22
N GLU A 106 -1.97 7.13 35.62
CA GLU A 106 -2.06 6.79 34.19
C GLU A 106 -1.81 8.01 33.29
N LYS A 107 -2.29 9.20 33.67
CA LYS A 107 -1.98 10.46 32.99
C LYS A 107 -0.47 10.76 33.02
N LYS A 108 0.18 10.60 34.18
CA LYS A 108 1.64 10.75 34.29
C LYS A 108 2.40 9.71 33.47
N GLU A 109 1.86 8.50 33.35
CA GLU A 109 2.46 7.48 32.47
C GLU A 109 2.36 7.87 30.98
N ALA A 110 1.21 8.40 30.54
CA ALA A 110 1.05 8.90 29.17
C ALA A 110 1.95 10.12 28.88
N GLU A 111 2.15 11.01 29.86
CA GLU A 111 3.01 12.20 29.76
C GLU A 111 4.51 11.88 29.58
N LYS A 112 4.95 10.65 29.86
CA LYS A 112 6.34 10.23 29.62
C LYS A 112 6.78 10.36 28.16
N TYR A 113 5.84 10.28 27.22
CA TYR A 113 6.10 10.43 25.80
C TYR A 113 6.13 11.89 25.32
N GLY A 114 5.83 12.84 26.23
CA GLY A 114 5.84 14.26 26.00
C GLY A 114 4.59 14.91 26.58
N ALA A 115 4.77 15.79 27.58
CA ALA A 115 3.64 16.53 28.18
C ALA A 115 2.90 17.37 27.11
N ASP A 116 3.66 17.98 26.20
CA ASP A 116 3.10 18.75 25.08
C ASP A 116 2.35 17.86 24.08
N LEU A 117 2.75 16.60 23.91
CA LEU A 117 2.07 15.64 23.02
C LEU A 117 0.63 15.36 23.48
N VAL A 118 0.42 15.21 24.78
CA VAL A 118 -0.86 14.75 25.35
C VAL A 118 -1.74 15.87 25.89
N ASN A 119 -1.23 17.11 25.98
CA ASN A 119 -1.93 18.24 26.62
C ASN A 119 -2.15 19.46 25.70
N TRP A 120 -1.60 19.49 24.46
CA TRP A 120 -1.84 20.61 23.59
C TRP A 120 -3.32 20.75 23.21
N TYR A 121 -3.74 21.98 22.95
CA TYR A 121 -5.13 22.35 22.69
C TYR A 121 -5.20 23.38 21.54
N TYR A 122 -6.35 23.51 20.95
CA TYR A 122 -6.67 24.49 19.90
C TYR A 122 -8.03 25.13 20.17
N GLU A 123 -8.24 26.33 19.63
CA GLU A 123 -9.52 27.05 19.71
C GLU A 123 -10.19 27.16 18.32
N SER A 124 -9.41 27.13 17.25
CA SER A 124 -9.88 27.32 15.87
C SER A 124 -9.12 26.45 14.87
N ASN A 125 -9.61 26.38 13.61
CA ASN A 125 -8.86 25.75 12.52
C ASN A 125 -7.55 26.48 12.23
N GLU A 126 -7.54 27.81 12.36
CA GLU A 126 -6.35 28.64 12.18
C GLU A 126 -5.25 28.27 13.19
N ASP A 127 -5.63 27.92 14.43
CA ASP A 127 -4.67 27.45 15.44
C ASP A 127 -4.07 26.09 15.04
N LEU A 128 -4.89 25.18 14.52
CA LEU A 128 -4.42 23.87 14.02
C LEU A 128 -3.45 24.04 12.85
N ILE A 129 -3.79 24.87 11.86
CA ILE A 129 -2.94 25.17 10.72
C ILE A 129 -1.62 25.79 11.19
N LYS A 130 -1.67 26.80 12.06
CA LYS A 130 -0.48 27.44 12.62
C LYS A 130 0.38 26.48 13.43
N PHE A 131 -0.22 25.58 14.20
CA PHE A 131 0.53 24.57 14.98
C PHE A 131 1.20 23.55 14.05
N SER A 132 0.54 23.18 12.95
CA SER A 132 1.10 22.26 11.94
C SER A 132 2.36 22.81 11.24
N GLU A 133 2.57 24.13 11.23
CA GLU A 133 3.77 24.77 10.68
C GLU A 133 5.01 24.54 11.55
N ASN A 134 4.84 24.15 12.83
CA ASN A 134 5.93 23.97 13.78
C ASN A 134 6.64 22.62 13.58
N GLN A 135 7.46 22.55 12.53
CA GLN A 135 8.16 21.32 12.13
C GLN A 135 9.15 20.77 13.17
N SER A 136 9.56 21.59 14.15
CA SER A 136 10.42 21.14 15.26
C SER A 136 9.63 20.42 16.38
N VAL A 137 8.30 20.44 16.34
CA VAL A 137 7.43 19.76 17.29
C VAL A 137 6.65 18.62 16.65
N VAL A 138 5.96 18.91 15.53
CA VAL A 138 5.05 17.95 14.90
C VAL A 138 5.67 17.19 13.72
N GLY A 139 6.66 17.77 13.03
CA GLY A 139 7.21 17.23 11.80
C GLY A 139 8.38 16.27 11.98
N VAL A 140 8.83 15.76 10.86
CA VAL A 140 9.98 14.83 10.74
C VAL A 140 11.25 15.42 11.36
N LEU A 141 11.46 16.74 11.22
CA LEU A 141 12.66 17.44 11.72
C LEU A 141 12.67 17.63 13.24
N ARG A 142 11.64 17.22 13.98
CA ARG A 142 11.64 17.14 15.44
C ARG A 142 12.82 16.31 15.97
N THR A 143 13.20 15.26 15.26
CA THR A 143 14.35 14.42 15.61
C THR A 143 15.60 14.96 14.91
N GLU A 144 16.51 15.59 15.67
CA GLU A 144 17.72 16.24 15.11
C GLU A 144 18.76 15.22 14.63
N ASN A 145 18.99 14.15 15.39
CA ASN A 145 19.92 13.09 15.00
C ASN A 145 19.40 12.36 13.75
N GLU A 146 20.16 12.38 12.66
CA GLU A 146 19.76 11.85 11.37
C GLU A 146 19.52 10.33 11.38
N ASP A 147 20.34 9.57 12.10
CA ASP A 147 20.19 8.11 12.19
C ASP A 147 18.94 7.71 12.98
N VAL A 148 18.73 8.37 14.13
CA VAL A 148 17.52 8.19 14.94
C VAL A 148 16.29 8.61 14.16
N ARG A 149 16.35 9.75 13.47
CA ARG A 149 15.26 10.22 12.60
C ARG A 149 14.94 9.20 11.50
N SER A 150 15.97 8.69 10.83
CA SER A 150 15.82 7.68 9.78
C SER A 150 15.11 6.42 10.29
N LEU A 151 15.48 5.90 11.45
CA LEU A 151 14.84 4.73 12.06
C LEU A 151 13.40 5.02 12.49
N ARG A 152 13.15 6.17 13.14
CA ARG A 152 11.80 6.59 13.55
C ARG A 152 10.86 6.73 12.36
N GLU A 153 11.32 7.37 11.29
CA GLU A 153 10.51 7.54 10.07
C GLU A 153 10.32 6.22 9.32
N LEU A 154 11.32 5.34 9.32
CA LEU A 154 11.16 3.99 8.75
C LEU A 154 10.06 3.20 9.48
N ILE A 155 9.98 3.32 10.81
CA ILE A 155 8.89 2.73 11.61
C ILE A 155 7.55 3.39 11.25
N VAL A 156 7.45 4.72 11.26
CA VAL A 156 6.21 5.44 10.94
C VAL A 156 5.72 5.09 9.53
N TYR A 157 6.62 5.06 8.55
CA TYR A 157 6.25 4.72 7.17
C TYR A 157 5.85 3.25 7.02
N GLY A 158 6.49 2.35 7.77
CA GLY A 158 6.03 0.97 7.89
C GLY A 158 4.62 0.89 8.48
N LEU A 159 4.35 1.63 9.56
CA LEU A 159 3.03 1.69 10.21
C LEU A 159 1.94 2.26 9.29
N LYS A 160 2.24 3.26 8.46
CA LYS A 160 1.28 3.76 7.46
C LYS A 160 0.86 2.66 6.49
N GLY A 161 1.82 1.87 5.99
CA GLY A 161 1.54 0.73 5.12
C GLY A 161 0.77 -0.38 5.83
N LEU A 162 1.15 -0.70 7.06
CA LEU A 162 0.43 -1.66 7.91
C LEU A 162 -1.02 -1.22 8.16
N ALA A 163 -1.22 0.06 8.46
CA ALA A 163 -2.53 0.65 8.72
C ALA A 163 -3.46 0.54 7.51
N ALA A 164 -2.95 0.74 6.28
CA ALA A 164 -3.73 0.57 5.07
C ALA A 164 -4.27 -0.86 4.94
N TYR A 165 -3.45 -1.86 5.21
CA TYR A 165 -3.87 -3.27 5.15
C TYR A 165 -4.82 -3.63 6.29
N ALA A 166 -4.60 -3.11 7.50
CA ALA A 166 -5.49 -3.30 8.64
C ALA A 166 -6.88 -2.67 8.39
N GLU A 167 -6.96 -1.49 7.78
CA GLU A 167 -8.23 -0.83 7.43
C GLU A 167 -9.02 -1.64 6.40
N HIS A 168 -8.36 -2.20 5.38
CA HIS A 168 -9.02 -3.08 4.43
C HIS A 168 -9.57 -4.36 5.08
N ALA A 169 -8.80 -4.98 5.98
CA ALA A 169 -9.26 -6.14 6.74
C ALA A 169 -10.45 -5.78 7.64
N PHE A 170 -10.40 -4.60 8.28
CA PHE A 170 -11.47 -4.07 9.12
C PHE A 170 -12.77 -3.89 8.32
N ASN A 171 -12.72 -3.31 7.13
CA ASN A 171 -13.86 -3.12 6.25
C ASN A 171 -14.51 -4.45 5.82
N LEU A 172 -13.74 -5.53 5.79
CA LEU A 172 -14.21 -6.90 5.53
C LEU A 172 -14.59 -7.67 6.83
N GLY A 173 -14.60 -7.00 7.98
CA GLY A 173 -15.03 -7.57 9.26
C GLY A 173 -13.96 -8.39 9.99
N LYS A 174 -12.68 -8.24 9.64
CA LYS A 174 -11.55 -8.90 10.32
C LYS A 174 -10.67 -7.90 11.05
N THR A 175 -10.39 -8.18 12.32
CA THR A 175 -9.55 -7.34 13.18
C THR A 175 -8.58 -8.19 14.00
N SER A 176 -7.53 -7.57 14.51
CA SER A 176 -6.58 -8.19 15.44
C SER A 176 -6.13 -7.18 16.48
N GLU A 177 -6.51 -7.42 17.74
CA GLU A 177 -6.10 -6.58 18.87
C GLU A 177 -4.59 -6.51 19.04
N GLU A 178 -3.90 -7.60 18.72
CA GLU A 178 -2.43 -7.66 18.76
C GLU A 178 -1.80 -6.65 17.77
N ILE A 179 -2.37 -6.52 16.56
CA ILE A 179 -1.90 -5.57 15.55
C ILE A 179 -2.14 -4.14 16.02
N PHE A 180 -3.33 -3.83 16.55
CA PHE A 180 -3.64 -2.48 17.03
C PHE A 180 -2.78 -2.09 18.23
N ALA A 181 -2.59 -3.00 19.20
CA ALA A 181 -1.69 -2.76 20.33
C ALA A 181 -0.24 -2.50 19.88
N PHE A 182 0.21 -3.20 18.84
CA PHE A 182 1.53 -2.95 18.25
C PHE A 182 1.61 -1.58 17.55
N VAL A 183 0.57 -1.13 16.86
CA VAL A 183 0.53 0.21 16.27
C VAL A 183 0.74 1.28 17.35
N GLU A 184 0.05 1.16 18.49
CA GLU A 184 0.24 2.06 19.64
C GLU A 184 1.70 1.99 20.17
N GLU A 185 2.21 0.78 20.42
CA GLU A 185 3.59 0.57 20.89
C GLU A 185 4.61 1.23 19.96
N ALA A 186 4.48 0.99 18.66
CA ALA A 186 5.45 1.47 17.68
C ALA A 186 5.37 2.99 17.48
N LEU A 187 4.18 3.58 17.45
CA LEU A 187 4.01 5.05 17.44
C LEU A 187 4.69 5.69 18.65
N LEU A 188 4.49 5.14 19.84
CA LEU A 188 5.08 5.64 21.09
C LEU A 188 6.60 5.44 21.10
N GLY A 189 7.10 4.32 20.60
CA GLY A 189 8.54 4.10 20.44
C GLY A 189 9.24 5.16 19.59
N THR A 190 8.53 5.78 18.64
CA THR A 190 9.09 6.90 17.86
C THR A 190 9.13 8.24 18.64
N MET A 191 8.53 8.29 19.82
CA MET A 191 8.53 9.46 20.73
C MET A 191 9.46 9.27 21.92
N ASP A 192 9.90 8.06 22.19
CA ASP A 192 10.73 7.73 23.34
C ASP A 192 12.20 8.05 23.05
N ASP A 193 12.69 9.16 23.62
CA ASP A 193 14.07 9.62 23.45
C ASP A 193 15.08 8.77 24.28
N SER A 194 14.62 7.84 25.13
CA SER A 194 15.47 6.91 25.87
C SER A 194 15.88 5.67 25.05
N LEU A 195 15.22 5.40 23.92
CA LEU A 195 15.54 4.25 23.08
C LEU A 195 16.87 4.45 22.35
N THR A 196 17.74 3.44 22.45
CA THR A 196 18.99 3.39 21.68
C THR A 196 18.74 3.08 20.20
N ALA A 197 19.75 3.30 19.35
CA ALA A 197 19.67 2.93 17.94
C ALA A 197 19.39 1.44 17.75
N GLU A 198 19.99 0.56 18.55
CA GLU A 198 19.77 -0.89 18.51
C GLU A 198 18.31 -1.25 18.86
N GLN A 199 17.72 -0.56 19.85
CA GLN A 199 16.32 -0.76 20.22
C GLN A 199 15.38 -0.28 19.11
N LEU A 200 15.68 0.83 18.44
CA LEU A 200 14.93 1.31 17.28
C LEU A 200 15.07 0.35 16.08
N VAL A 201 16.23 -0.23 15.85
CA VAL A 201 16.41 -1.30 14.84
C VAL A 201 15.56 -2.51 15.19
N ALA A 202 15.56 -2.95 16.45
CA ALA A 202 14.70 -4.05 16.90
C ALA A 202 13.19 -3.75 16.70
N LEU A 203 12.76 -2.52 16.99
CA LEU A 203 11.38 -2.08 16.75
C LEU A 203 11.05 -2.01 15.24
N THR A 204 12.00 -1.61 14.41
CA THR A 204 11.88 -1.65 12.95
C THR A 204 11.67 -3.09 12.44
N MET A 205 12.46 -4.05 12.95
CA MET A 205 12.29 -5.47 12.60
C MET A 205 10.96 -6.04 13.10
N LYS A 206 10.53 -5.63 14.30
CA LYS A 206 9.20 -5.98 14.84
C LYS A 206 8.08 -5.39 13.97
N THR A 207 8.25 -4.18 13.42
CA THR A 207 7.30 -3.62 12.43
C THR A 207 7.19 -4.53 11.20
N GLY A 208 8.29 -5.11 10.74
CA GLY A 208 8.28 -6.12 9.66
C GLY A 208 7.52 -7.39 10.02
N GLU A 209 7.66 -7.89 11.25
CA GLU A 209 6.88 -9.02 11.78
C GLU A 209 5.38 -8.74 11.67
N TYR A 210 4.95 -7.57 12.16
CA TYR A 210 3.55 -7.17 12.10
C TYR A 210 3.08 -6.86 10.67
N GLY A 211 4.00 -6.52 9.78
CA GLY A 211 3.75 -6.47 8.33
C GLY A 211 3.31 -7.82 7.77
N VAL A 212 4.00 -8.91 8.16
CA VAL A 212 3.57 -10.27 7.79
C VAL A 212 2.20 -10.61 8.38
N LYS A 213 1.98 -10.31 9.67
CA LYS A 213 0.71 -10.59 10.35
C LYS A 213 -0.47 -9.85 9.74
N VAL A 214 -0.32 -8.57 9.39
CA VAL A 214 -1.40 -7.78 8.80
C VAL A 214 -1.73 -8.21 7.37
N MET A 215 -0.72 -8.59 6.57
CA MET A 215 -0.96 -9.13 5.23
C MET A 215 -1.67 -10.49 5.30
N ALA A 216 -1.31 -11.35 6.26
CA ALA A 216 -2.01 -12.60 6.53
C ALA A 216 -3.48 -12.37 6.94
N LEU A 217 -3.73 -11.38 7.82
CA LEU A 217 -5.07 -11.00 8.23
C LEU A 217 -5.92 -10.50 7.06
N LEU A 218 -5.33 -9.70 6.17
CA LEU A 218 -6.03 -9.19 4.99
C LEU A 218 -6.29 -10.29 3.96
N ASP A 219 -5.36 -11.23 3.77
CA ASP A 219 -5.57 -12.41 2.92
C ASP A 219 -6.74 -13.26 3.44
N GLU A 220 -6.79 -13.51 4.76
CA GLU A 220 -7.93 -14.18 5.41
C GLU A 220 -9.24 -13.40 5.23
N ALA A 221 -9.20 -12.08 5.38
CA ALA A 221 -10.38 -11.22 5.22
C ALA A 221 -10.91 -11.28 3.78
N ASN A 222 -10.03 -11.08 2.80
CA ASN A 222 -10.39 -11.14 1.38
C ASN A 222 -10.96 -12.51 1.01
N THR A 223 -10.26 -13.59 1.34
CA THR A 223 -10.65 -14.93 0.92
C THR A 223 -11.91 -15.44 1.61
N SER A 224 -12.14 -15.07 2.87
CA SER A 224 -13.36 -15.45 3.61
C SER A 224 -14.62 -14.76 3.09
N VAL A 225 -14.51 -13.53 2.58
CA VAL A 225 -15.65 -12.71 2.13
C VAL A 225 -15.85 -12.76 0.61
N LEU A 226 -14.76 -12.83 -0.15
CA LEU A 226 -14.77 -12.72 -1.62
C LEU A 226 -14.46 -14.05 -2.31
N GLY A 227 -14.08 -15.07 -1.55
CA GLY A 227 -13.63 -16.36 -2.07
C GLY A 227 -12.15 -16.34 -2.44
N THR A 228 -11.59 -17.52 -2.65
CA THR A 228 -10.20 -17.69 -3.06
C THR A 228 -9.99 -17.23 -4.49
N PRO A 229 -8.99 -16.39 -4.78
CA PRO A 229 -8.69 -15.95 -6.15
C PRO A 229 -8.47 -17.12 -7.10
N GLU A 230 -9.00 -16.99 -8.31
CA GLU A 230 -8.88 -18.00 -9.37
C GLU A 230 -8.21 -17.40 -10.60
N ILE A 231 -7.44 -18.21 -11.34
CA ILE A 231 -6.82 -17.79 -12.60
C ILE A 231 -7.92 -17.32 -13.54
N THR A 232 -7.87 -16.05 -13.95
CA THR A 232 -8.95 -15.38 -14.68
C THR A 232 -8.37 -14.53 -15.81
N LYS A 233 -8.96 -14.64 -16.99
CA LYS A 233 -8.74 -13.73 -18.11
C LYS A 233 -9.58 -12.48 -17.93
N VAL A 234 -8.96 -11.32 -17.99
CA VAL A 234 -9.59 -10.01 -17.80
C VAL A 234 -9.49 -9.21 -19.09
N LYS A 235 -10.62 -8.75 -19.59
CA LYS A 235 -10.65 -7.84 -20.76
C LYS A 235 -10.01 -6.50 -20.41
N ILE A 236 -9.26 -5.95 -21.37
CA ILE A 236 -8.65 -4.61 -21.23
C ILE A 236 -9.21 -3.60 -22.24
N GLY A 237 -10.20 -3.98 -23.03
CA GLY A 237 -10.94 -3.11 -23.95
C GLY A 237 -12.14 -2.42 -23.31
N ALA A 238 -12.88 -1.67 -24.10
CA ALA A 238 -14.10 -0.99 -23.70
C ALA A 238 -15.36 -1.66 -24.23
N GLY A 239 -16.44 -1.64 -23.45
CA GLY A 239 -17.78 -2.08 -23.82
C GLY A 239 -18.60 -0.98 -24.49
N LYS A 240 -19.87 -1.31 -24.79
CA LYS A 240 -20.79 -0.40 -25.48
C LYS A 240 -21.78 0.29 -24.53
N ARG A 241 -21.78 -0.08 -23.25
CA ARG A 241 -22.64 0.53 -22.22
C ARG A 241 -21.91 1.63 -21.48
N PRO A 242 -22.63 2.60 -20.89
CA PRO A 242 -22.03 3.51 -19.93
C PRO A 242 -21.32 2.75 -18.82
N GLY A 243 -20.27 3.33 -18.24
CA GLY A 243 -19.47 2.66 -17.23
C GLY A 243 -19.15 3.52 -16.02
N ILE A 244 -18.80 2.85 -14.92
CA ILE A 244 -18.18 3.43 -13.73
C ILE A 244 -16.77 2.84 -13.62
N LEU A 245 -15.76 3.71 -13.40
CA LEU A 245 -14.39 3.32 -13.17
C LEU A 245 -14.08 3.37 -11.68
N ILE A 246 -13.68 2.25 -11.09
CA ILE A 246 -13.26 2.19 -9.70
C ILE A 246 -11.75 1.98 -9.59
N SER A 247 -11.08 2.84 -8.83
CA SER A 247 -9.63 2.85 -8.63
C SER A 247 -9.29 2.82 -7.14
N GLY A 248 -8.06 2.47 -6.80
CA GLY A 248 -7.61 2.27 -5.43
C GLY A 248 -7.51 0.81 -5.07
N HIS A 249 -7.82 0.43 -3.82
CA HIS A 249 -7.50 -0.89 -3.29
C HIS A 249 -8.65 -1.59 -2.59
N ASP A 250 -9.72 -0.88 -2.16
CA ASP A 250 -10.76 -1.43 -1.30
C ASP A 250 -11.72 -2.35 -2.08
N LEU A 251 -11.58 -3.66 -1.89
CA LEU A 251 -12.42 -4.67 -2.57
C LEU A 251 -13.83 -4.75 -1.98
N TRP A 252 -14.04 -4.28 -0.74
CA TRP A 252 -15.38 -4.18 -0.16
C TRP A 252 -16.20 -3.10 -0.85
N ASP A 253 -15.59 -1.98 -1.19
CA ASP A 253 -16.23 -0.93 -1.98
C ASP A 253 -16.60 -1.42 -3.37
N LEU A 254 -15.72 -2.18 -4.02
CA LEU A 254 -16.01 -2.81 -5.31
C LEU A 254 -17.21 -3.75 -5.21
N LYS A 255 -17.29 -4.58 -4.16
CA LYS A 255 -18.42 -5.47 -3.93
C LYS A 255 -19.72 -4.72 -3.76
N GLN A 256 -19.75 -3.66 -2.94
CA GLN A 256 -20.92 -2.83 -2.74
C GLN A 256 -21.36 -2.14 -4.03
N LEU A 257 -20.41 -1.61 -4.81
CA LEU A 257 -20.72 -0.99 -6.10
C LEU A 257 -21.32 -2.00 -7.10
N LEU A 258 -20.75 -3.19 -7.20
CA LEU A 258 -21.26 -4.26 -8.07
C LEU A 258 -22.69 -4.69 -7.67
N GLU A 259 -22.97 -4.83 -6.38
CA GLU A 259 -24.29 -5.20 -5.89
C GLU A 259 -25.34 -4.10 -6.19
N GLN A 260 -25.00 -2.84 -5.93
CA GLN A 260 -25.93 -1.72 -6.12
C GLN A 260 -26.14 -1.36 -7.59
N SER A 261 -25.16 -1.62 -8.47
CA SER A 261 -25.26 -1.36 -9.91
C SER A 261 -25.86 -2.52 -10.72
N LYS A 262 -26.19 -3.63 -10.07
CA LYS A 262 -26.83 -4.77 -10.69
C LYS A 262 -28.10 -4.34 -11.43
N ASP A 263 -28.27 -4.85 -12.65
CA ASP A 263 -29.43 -4.57 -13.52
C ASP A 263 -29.64 -3.08 -13.89
N SER A 264 -28.67 -2.21 -13.58
CA SER A 264 -28.73 -0.77 -13.90
C SER A 264 -28.50 -0.43 -15.38
N GLY A 265 -27.91 -1.35 -16.15
CA GLY A 265 -27.48 -1.10 -17.52
C GLY A 265 -26.08 -0.42 -17.60
N VAL A 266 -25.41 -0.27 -16.47
CA VAL A 266 -24.06 0.31 -16.35
C VAL A 266 -23.03 -0.80 -16.17
N ASP A 267 -21.88 -0.71 -16.86
CA ASP A 267 -20.74 -1.61 -16.69
C ASP A 267 -19.76 -1.07 -15.64
N ILE A 268 -19.16 -1.96 -14.87
CA ILE A 268 -18.14 -1.62 -13.87
C ILE A 268 -16.77 -2.02 -14.42
N TYR A 269 -15.83 -1.07 -14.37
CA TYR A 269 -14.45 -1.24 -14.79
C TYR A 269 -13.52 -1.00 -13.61
N THR A 270 -12.47 -1.82 -13.51
CA THR A 270 -11.37 -1.57 -12.59
C THR A 270 -10.28 -0.71 -13.23
N HIS A 271 -9.52 -0.05 -12.39
CA HIS A 271 -8.31 0.70 -12.76
C HIS A 271 -7.21 0.44 -11.72
N SER A 272 -5.96 0.34 -12.18
CA SER A 272 -4.80 0.23 -11.31
C SER A 272 -4.89 -0.98 -10.34
N GLU A 273 -4.74 -0.77 -9.04
CA GLU A 273 -4.73 -1.84 -8.02
C GLU A 273 -6.11 -2.50 -7.77
N MET A 274 -7.15 -2.05 -8.45
CA MET A 274 -8.45 -2.72 -8.41
C MET A 274 -8.55 -3.92 -9.37
N LEU A 275 -7.62 -4.04 -10.34
CA LEU A 275 -7.55 -5.15 -11.31
C LEU A 275 -7.68 -6.54 -10.66
N PRO A 276 -7.00 -6.84 -9.54
CA PRO A 276 -7.08 -8.17 -8.91
C PRO A 276 -8.49 -8.57 -8.46
N GLY A 277 -9.41 -7.62 -8.30
CA GLY A 277 -10.81 -7.90 -8.00
C GLY A 277 -11.46 -8.89 -8.95
N HIS A 278 -11.02 -8.91 -10.22
CA HIS A 278 -11.53 -9.84 -11.24
C HIS A 278 -11.22 -11.32 -10.96
N ALA A 279 -10.26 -11.62 -10.10
CA ALA A 279 -9.90 -12.99 -9.74
C ALA A 279 -10.80 -13.60 -8.66
N TYR A 280 -11.53 -12.77 -7.90
CA TYR A 280 -12.34 -13.23 -6.78
C TYR A 280 -13.72 -13.74 -7.22
N PRO A 281 -14.12 -14.97 -6.84
CA PRO A 281 -15.39 -15.58 -7.25
C PRO A 281 -16.61 -14.73 -6.95
N GLU A 282 -16.67 -14.12 -5.74
CA GLU A 282 -17.80 -13.30 -5.31
C GLU A 282 -17.94 -11.95 -6.05
N LEU A 283 -16.89 -11.52 -6.74
CA LEU A 283 -16.90 -10.31 -7.56
C LEU A 283 -17.14 -10.64 -9.04
N LYS A 284 -16.44 -11.63 -9.59
CA LYS A 284 -16.55 -11.97 -11.02
C LYS A 284 -17.88 -12.63 -11.40
N LYS A 285 -18.71 -13.01 -10.44
CA LYS A 285 -20.06 -13.53 -10.71
C LYS A 285 -21.01 -12.49 -11.31
N TYR A 286 -20.73 -11.20 -11.18
CA TYR A 286 -21.57 -10.13 -11.73
C TYR A 286 -21.31 -9.94 -13.22
N PRO A 287 -22.32 -10.12 -14.11
CA PRO A 287 -22.13 -10.08 -15.56
C PRO A 287 -21.75 -8.69 -16.11
N HIS A 288 -22.03 -7.61 -15.35
CA HIS A 288 -21.67 -6.24 -15.69
C HIS A 288 -20.29 -5.82 -15.14
N PHE A 289 -19.58 -6.71 -14.47
CA PHE A 289 -18.18 -6.51 -14.11
C PHE A 289 -17.32 -6.75 -15.35
N TYR A 290 -17.08 -5.70 -16.13
CA TYR A 290 -16.66 -5.81 -17.52
C TYR A 290 -15.19 -6.17 -17.73
N GLY A 291 -14.29 -5.42 -17.10
CA GLY A 291 -12.85 -5.58 -17.29
C GLY A 291 -12.03 -4.48 -16.63
N ASN A 292 -10.75 -4.43 -16.96
CA ASN A 292 -9.84 -3.39 -16.51
C ASN A 292 -9.66 -2.33 -17.60
N TYR A 293 -9.66 -1.06 -17.25
CA TYR A 293 -9.51 0.05 -18.16
C TYR A 293 -8.22 0.82 -17.90
N GLY A 294 -7.41 0.97 -18.91
CA GLY A 294 -6.15 1.70 -18.82
C GLY A 294 -5.05 0.96 -18.05
N ASN A 295 -4.14 1.73 -17.49
CA ASN A 295 -2.97 1.26 -16.79
C ASN A 295 -3.05 1.47 -15.26
N ALA A 296 -1.90 1.75 -14.65
CA ALA A 296 -1.81 2.12 -13.26
C ALA A 296 -1.98 3.64 -13.07
N TRP A 297 -1.86 4.06 -11.82
CA TRP A 297 -2.15 5.42 -11.37
C TRP A 297 -1.42 6.54 -12.13
N TRP A 298 -0.22 6.31 -12.68
CA TRP A 298 0.53 7.34 -13.41
C TRP A 298 -0.11 7.75 -14.74
N ASP A 299 -0.97 6.90 -15.31
CA ASP A 299 -1.68 7.17 -16.57
C ASP A 299 -3.10 7.78 -16.36
N GLN A 300 -3.50 8.07 -15.11
CA GLN A 300 -4.84 8.58 -14.77
C GLN A 300 -5.30 9.74 -15.64
N ARG A 301 -4.43 10.69 -15.95
CA ARG A 301 -4.81 11.85 -16.78
C ARG A 301 -5.30 11.45 -18.16
N LYS A 302 -4.66 10.47 -18.77
CA LYS A 302 -5.05 9.90 -20.08
C LYS A 302 -6.30 9.03 -19.93
N ASP A 303 -6.26 8.09 -19.00
CA ASP A 303 -7.30 7.08 -18.84
C ASP A 303 -8.62 7.71 -18.44
N PHE A 304 -8.63 8.63 -17.47
CA PHE A 304 -9.83 9.29 -16.99
C PHE A 304 -10.45 10.26 -18.00
N THR A 305 -9.63 10.88 -18.84
CA THR A 305 -10.13 11.72 -19.94
C THR A 305 -10.94 10.90 -20.95
N ASN A 306 -10.50 9.68 -21.24
CA ASN A 306 -11.13 8.81 -22.24
C ASN A 306 -12.24 7.91 -21.68
N PHE A 307 -12.40 7.82 -20.36
CA PHE A 307 -13.36 6.92 -19.76
C PHE A 307 -14.81 7.38 -19.94
N ASN A 308 -15.09 8.66 -19.98
CA ASN A 308 -16.39 9.33 -20.11
C ASN A 308 -17.33 9.19 -18.89
N GLY A 309 -17.32 8.10 -18.13
CA GLY A 309 -18.18 7.85 -16.98
C GLY A 309 -17.62 8.40 -15.66
N PRO A 310 -18.37 8.22 -14.55
CA PRO A 310 -17.90 8.54 -13.21
C PRO A 310 -16.69 7.71 -12.80
N ILE A 311 -15.85 8.29 -11.93
CA ILE A 311 -14.63 7.70 -11.40
C ILE A 311 -14.74 7.68 -9.88
N VAL A 312 -14.48 6.52 -9.27
CA VAL A 312 -14.48 6.33 -7.82
C VAL A 312 -13.07 6.03 -7.34
N PHE A 313 -12.54 6.88 -6.47
CA PHE A 313 -11.34 6.59 -5.71
C PHE A 313 -11.69 6.02 -4.35
N THR A 314 -11.26 4.80 -4.10
CA THR A 314 -11.43 4.15 -2.79
C THR A 314 -10.29 4.46 -1.84
N THR A 315 -9.07 4.66 -2.36
CA THR A 315 -7.84 4.91 -1.61
C THR A 315 -6.84 5.70 -2.47
N ASN A 316 -5.55 5.71 -2.10
CA ASN A 316 -4.47 6.19 -2.94
C ASN A 316 -4.36 5.32 -4.24
N CYS A 317 -3.70 5.67 -5.31
CA CYS A 317 -2.86 6.85 -5.51
C CYS A 317 -3.61 7.88 -6.36
N ILE A 318 -3.85 9.06 -5.83
CA ILE A 318 -4.44 10.16 -6.59
C ILE A 318 -3.33 10.94 -7.33
N VAL A 319 -3.51 11.17 -8.63
CA VAL A 319 -2.71 12.14 -9.39
C VAL A 319 -3.51 13.44 -9.50
N PRO A 320 -3.06 14.54 -8.92
CA PRO A 320 -3.74 15.82 -9.04
C PRO A 320 -4.08 16.16 -10.49
N PRO A 321 -5.35 16.50 -10.80
CA PRO A 321 -5.77 16.80 -12.15
C PRO A 321 -5.13 18.10 -12.63
N VAL A 322 -4.84 18.20 -13.93
CA VAL A 322 -4.46 19.47 -14.53
C VAL A 322 -5.65 20.44 -14.54
N LYS A 323 -5.39 21.75 -14.59
CA LYS A 323 -6.41 22.81 -14.48
C LYS A 323 -7.60 22.62 -15.44
N ASN A 324 -7.35 22.15 -16.66
CA ASN A 324 -8.33 21.93 -17.71
C ASN A 324 -8.76 20.46 -17.87
N ALA A 325 -8.54 19.60 -16.88
CA ALA A 325 -8.99 18.22 -16.94
C ALA A 325 -10.51 18.12 -17.04
N THR A 326 -11.02 17.34 -18.00
CA THR A 326 -12.44 17.22 -18.32
C THR A 326 -13.21 16.28 -17.39
N TYR A 327 -12.50 15.54 -16.55
CA TYR A 327 -13.09 14.51 -15.65
C TYR A 327 -13.35 15.00 -14.22
N LYS A 328 -12.93 16.22 -13.84
CA LYS A 328 -12.94 16.68 -12.44
C LYS A 328 -14.32 16.62 -11.78
N ASP A 329 -15.37 16.93 -12.52
CA ASP A 329 -16.73 17.04 -11.98
C ASP A 329 -17.45 15.69 -11.84
N ARG A 330 -16.78 14.59 -12.23
CA ARG A 330 -17.32 13.23 -12.15
C ARG A 330 -16.43 12.27 -11.36
N VAL A 331 -15.56 12.82 -10.52
CA VAL A 331 -14.71 12.05 -9.60
C VAL A 331 -15.31 12.08 -8.20
N PHE A 332 -15.36 10.91 -7.58
CA PHE A 332 -15.85 10.69 -6.23
C PHE A 332 -14.79 10.00 -5.38
N THR A 333 -14.75 10.29 -4.08
CA THR A 333 -13.81 9.72 -3.13
C THR A 333 -14.50 9.04 -1.97
N THR A 334 -13.82 8.06 -1.36
CA THR A 334 -14.26 7.40 -0.14
C THR A 334 -13.05 6.94 0.69
N ASN A 335 -13.26 6.46 1.91
CA ASN A 335 -12.23 6.01 2.85
C ASN A 335 -11.15 7.10 3.09
N ALA A 336 -9.88 6.70 2.99
CA ALA A 336 -8.74 7.59 3.14
C ALA A 336 -8.53 8.56 1.95
N ALA A 337 -9.19 8.36 0.82
CA ALA A 337 -9.03 9.20 -0.36
C ALA A 337 -9.73 10.55 -0.21
N GLY A 338 -9.04 11.63 -0.60
CA GLY A 338 -9.60 12.98 -0.59
C GLY A 338 -8.88 13.92 -1.56
N TYR A 339 -9.63 14.81 -2.20
CA TYR A 339 -9.09 15.86 -3.04
C TYR A 339 -10.01 17.08 -3.02
N PRO A 340 -9.49 18.31 -2.96
CA PRO A 340 -10.31 19.54 -2.91
C PRO A 340 -11.33 19.59 -4.04
N GLY A 341 -12.60 19.79 -3.67
CA GLY A 341 -13.71 19.92 -4.62
C GLY A 341 -14.23 18.60 -5.20
N TRP A 342 -13.65 17.45 -4.89
CA TRP A 342 -14.23 16.15 -5.26
C TRP A 342 -15.26 15.71 -4.25
N LYS A 343 -16.33 15.10 -4.75
CA LYS A 343 -17.45 14.71 -3.91
C LYS A 343 -17.14 13.42 -3.13
N ARG A 344 -17.39 13.45 -1.83
CA ARG A 344 -17.25 12.27 -0.99
C ARG A 344 -18.52 11.41 -1.05
N ILE A 345 -18.36 10.09 -1.17
CA ILE A 345 -19.46 9.13 -1.18
C ILE A 345 -20.10 9.08 0.20
N LYS A 346 -21.42 9.12 0.23
CA LYS A 346 -22.19 9.05 1.47
C LYS A 346 -22.06 7.68 2.13
N VAL A 347 -21.81 7.68 3.43
CA VAL A 347 -21.81 6.48 4.27
C VAL A 347 -23.14 6.39 5.01
N ASN A 348 -23.79 5.23 4.94
CA ASN A 348 -25.05 4.93 5.64
C ASN A 348 -24.82 4.67 7.14
N ALA A 349 -25.90 4.64 7.92
CA ALA A 349 -25.82 4.42 9.36
C ALA A 349 -25.23 3.05 9.75
N ASP A 350 -25.35 2.04 8.89
CA ASP A 350 -24.78 0.70 9.07
C ASP A 350 -23.33 0.55 8.57
N GLY A 351 -22.70 1.67 8.12
CA GLY A 351 -21.33 1.69 7.60
C GLY A 351 -21.22 1.31 6.11
N THR A 352 -22.33 0.96 5.44
CA THR A 352 -22.32 0.75 3.98
C THR A 352 -22.27 2.08 3.24
N LYS A 353 -21.85 2.05 1.98
CA LYS A 353 -21.75 3.23 1.11
C LYS A 353 -22.91 3.29 0.13
N ASP A 354 -23.38 4.50 -0.17
CA ASP A 354 -24.45 4.76 -1.11
C ASP A 354 -23.87 5.19 -2.47
N PHE A 355 -23.91 4.28 -3.45
CA PHE A 355 -23.44 4.53 -4.82
C PHE A 355 -24.55 4.97 -5.77
N SER A 356 -25.78 5.18 -5.30
CA SER A 356 -26.94 5.49 -6.14
C SER A 356 -26.72 6.72 -7.04
N GLU A 357 -26.17 7.81 -6.49
CA GLU A 357 -25.88 9.02 -7.26
C GLU A 357 -24.91 8.76 -8.40
N ILE A 358 -23.87 7.96 -8.15
CA ILE A 358 -22.83 7.64 -9.13
C ILE A 358 -23.40 6.77 -10.25
N ILE A 359 -24.27 5.83 -9.89
CA ILE A 359 -24.97 4.95 -10.85
C ILE A 359 -25.90 5.78 -11.74
N GLU A 360 -26.68 6.70 -11.16
CA GLU A 360 -27.56 7.57 -11.95
C GLU A 360 -26.77 8.53 -12.86
N LEU A 361 -25.65 9.07 -12.37
CA LEU A 361 -24.75 9.89 -13.21
C LEU A 361 -24.20 9.06 -14.39
N ALA A 362 -23.76 7.83 -14.13
CA ALA A 362 -23.22 6.95 -15.16
C ALA A 362 -24.20 6.70 -16.30
N LYS A 363 -25.51 6.51 -16.02
CA LYS A 363 -26.56 6.32 -17.03
C LYS A 363 -26.67 7.49 -18.02
N THR A 364 -26.23 8.68 -17.65
CA THR A 364 -26.25 9.87 -18.50
C THR A 364 -24.99 10.03 -19.34
N CYS A 365 -23.96 9.22 -19.08
CA CYS A 365 -22.66 9.31 -19.74
C CYS A 365 -22.58 8.48 -21.01
N GLN A 366 -21.64 8.84 -21.89
CA GLN A 366 -21.27 8.00 -23.04
C GLN A 366 -20.44 6.78 -22.58
N PRO A 367 -20.44 5.69 -23.36
CA PRO A 367 -19.52 4.59 -23.13
C PRO A 367 -18.06 5.05 -23.11
N PRO A 368 -17.16 4.30 -22.44
CA PRO A 368 -15.72 4.57 -22.50
C PRO A 368 -15.18 4.49 -23.93
N VAL A 369 -14.18 5.33 -24.23
CA VAL A 369 -13.41 5.21 -25.48
C VAL A 369 -12.47 4.02 -25.36
N GLU A 370 -12.46 3.13 -26.34
CA GLU A 370 -11.50 2.03 -26.37
C GLU A 370 -10.07 2.56 -26.60
N VAL A 371 -9.21 2.42 -25.58
CA VAL A 371 -7.81 2.87 -25.61
C VAL A 371 -6.83 1.72 -25.86
N GLU A 372 -7.28 0.51 -25.61
CA GLU A 372 -6.55 -0.75 -25.86
C GLU A 372 -7.55 -1.90 -25.98
N SER A 373 -7.08 -3.08 -26.43
CA SER A 373 -7.91 -4.27 -26.58
C SER A 373 -7.12 -5.53 -26.23
N GLY A 374 -7.84 -6.61 -26.00
CA GLY A 374 -7.27 -7.91 -25.65
C GLY A 374 -7.61 -8.32 -24.21
N GLU A 375 -6.81 -9.24 -23.69
CA GLU A 375 -6.99 -9.82 -22.36
C GLU A 375 -5.64 -9.97 -21.65
N ILE A 376 -5.66 -9.86 -20.32
CA ILE A 376 -4.55 -10.20 -19.43
C ILE A 376 -4.99 -11.28 -18.46
N VAL A 377 -4.04 -11.99 -17.86
CA VAL A 377 -4.32 -13.08 -16.92
C VAL A 377 -3.90 -12.68 -15.51
N VAL A 378 -4.78 -12.87 -14.55
CA VAL A 378 -4.59 -12.58 -13.12
C VAL A 378 -4.98 -13.79 -12.26
N GLY A 379 -4.79 -13.71 -10.94
CA GLY A 379 -5.32 -14.70 -10.00
C GLY A 379 -4.34 -15.79 -9.59
N PHE A 380 -3.03 -15.58 -9.72
CA PHE A 380 -1.99 -16.49 -9.26
C PHE A 380 -1.62 -16.29 -7.78
N ALA A 381 -2.63 -16.18 -6.91
CA ALA A 381 -2.42 -16.17 -5.46
C ALA A 381 -1.89 -17.53 -4.96
N HIS A 382 -1.40 -17.57 -3.72
CA HIS A 382 -0.71 -18.76 -3.17
C HIS A 382 -1.52 -20.06 -3.31
N ASN A 383 -2.83 -20.03 -3.09
CA ASN A 383 -3.67 -21.23 -3.24
C ASN A 383 -3.66 -21.79 -4.66
N GLN A 384 -3.70 -20.93 -5.68
CA GLN A 384 -3.61 -21.37 -7.09
C GLN A 384 -2.22 -21.88 -7.44
N VAL A 385 -1.17 -21.17 -7.01
CA VAL A 385 0.22 -21.60 -7.27
C VAL A 385 0.53 -22.92 -6.56
N LEU A 386 0.10 -23.09 -5.31
CA LEU A 386 0.28 -24.34 -4.56
C LEU A 386 -0.52 -25.50 -5.15
N SER A 387 -1.68 -25.25 -5.76
CA SER A 387 -2.42 -26.30 -6.49
C SER A 387 -1.67 -26.79 -7.74
N LEU A 388 -0.75 -26.00 -8.26
CA LEU A 388 0.14 -26.33 -9.39
C LEU A 388 1.54 -26.76 -8.93
N ALA A 389 1.76 -26.97 -7.62
CA ALA A 389 3.08 -27.20 -7.04
C ALA A 389 3.83 -28.36 -7.70
N ASP A 390 3.17 -29.50 -7.94
CA ASP A 390 3.79 -30.67 -8.57
C ASP A 390 4.35 -30.31 -9.96
N LYS A 391 3.57 -29.58 -10.77
CA LYS A 391 3.98 -29.13 -12.09
C LYS A 391 5.15 -28.13 -12.02
N VAL A 392 5.12 -27.21 -11.06
CA VAL A 392 6.19 -26.25 -10.83
C VAL A 392 7.47 -26.98 -10.42
N VAL A 393 7.39 -27.88 -9.45
CA VAL A 393 8.52 -28.69 -8.95
C VAL A 393 9.11 -29.57 -10.06
N GLU A 394 8.27 -30.20 -10.90
CA GLU A 394 8.73 -30.97 -12.06
C GLU A 394 9.52 -30.11 -13.04
N ASN A 395 9.03 -28.91 -13.37
CA ASN A 395 9.71 -27.97 -14.26
C ASN A 395 11.02 -27.43 -13.67
N ILE A 396 11.12 -27.25 -12.37
CA ILE A 396 12.37 -26.92 -11.68
C ILE A 396 13.37 -28.09 -11.78
N LYS A 397 12.94 -29.31 -11.45
CA LYS A 397 13.78 -30.51 -11.47
C LYS A 397 14.27 -30.87 -12.88
N SER A 398 13.46 -30.64 -13.90
CA SER A 398 13.86 -30.85 -15.31
C SER A 398 14.76 -29.73 -15.87
N GLY A 399 14.93 -28.62 -15.14
CA GLY A 399 15.68 -27.46 -15.58
C GLY A 399 14.94 -26.60 -16.62
N ALA A 400 13.64 -26.84 -16.85
CA ALA A 400 12.81 -26.00 -17.72
C ALA A 400 12.56 -24.63 -17.07
N ILE A 401 12.45 -24.57 -15.73
CA ILE A 401 12.45 -23.33 -14.95
C ILE A 401 13.72 -23.31 -14.11
N LYS A 402 14.57 -22.29 -14.32
CA LYS A 402 15.82 -22.14 -13.57
C LYS A 402 15.77 -21.04 -12.52
N ARG A 403 14.96 -20.01 -12.73
CA ARG A 403 14.89 -18.84 -11.85
C ARG A 403 13.47 -18.29 -11.75
N PHE A 404 13.17 -17.75 -10.59
CA PHE A 404 12.02 -16.89 -10.38
C PHE A 404 12.52 -15.49 -10.01
N VAL A 405 11.98 -14.48 -10.65
CA VAL A 405 12.27 -13.08 -10.34
C VAL A 405 11.04 -12.45 -9.70
N VAL A 406 11.13 -12.08 -8.45
CA VAL A 406 10.11 -11.29 -7.77
C VAL A 406 10.27 -9.85 -8.24
N MET A 407 9.47 -9.46 -9.22
CA MET A 407 9.32 -8.08 -9.70
C MET A 407 7.97 -7.59 -9.22
N SER A 408 7.95 -6.91 -8.10
CA SER A 408 6.73 -6.58 -7.37
C SER A 408 6.82 -5.17 -6.79
N GLY A 409 5.70 -4.67 -6.29
CA GLY A 409 5.63 -3.40 -5.57
C GLY A 409 4.92 -2.30 -6.34
N CYS A 410 5.33 -1.06 -6.08
CA CYS A 410 4.76 0.12 -6.71
C CYS A 410 5.41 0.41 -8.06
N ASP A 411 4.76 1.24 -8.83
CA ASP A 411 5.36 1.85 -10.02
C ASP A 411 5.16 3.38 -9.96
N GLY A 412 5.52 4.10 -11.01
CA GLY A 412 5.43 5.55 -11.08
C GLY A 412 5.69 6.09 -12.49
N ARG A 413 5.62 7.42 -12.57
CA ARG A 413 5.65 8.18 -13.82
C ARG A 413 7.06 8.51 -14.34
N MET A 414 8.10 8.35 -13.53
CA MET A 414 9.45 8.78 -13.91
C MET A 414 10.02 7.88 -15.01
N ALA A 415 10.73 8.48 -15.99
CA ALA A 415 11.26 7.78 -17.18
C ALA A 415 12.19 6.61 -16.81
N GLN A 416 12.99 6.73 -15.74
CA GLN A 416 13.88 5.67 -15.29
C GLN A 416 13.16 4.36 -14.91
N ARG A 417 11.84 4.40 -14.68
CA ARG A 417 11.04 3.20 -14.41
C ARG A 417 10.79 2.33 -15.64
N HIS A 418 11.19 2.78 -16.83
CA HIS A 418 11.23 1.94 -18.03
C HIS A 418 12.20 0.77 -17.88
N TYR A 419 13.18 0.91 -17.00
CA TYR A 419 14.07 -0.18 -16.58
C TYR A 419 13.34 -1.50 -16.29
N TYR A 420 12.19 -1.48 -15.64
CA TYR A 420 11.46 -2.71 -15.30
C TYR A 420 10.84 -3.38 -16.51
N THR A 421 10.41 -2.61 -17.53
CA THR A 421 9.96 -3.15 -18.81
C THR A 421 11.12 -3.81 -19.54
N ASP A 422 12.23 -3.06 -19.70
CA ASP A 422 13.42 -3.54 -20.38
C ASP A 422 14.02 -4.76 -19.66
N PHE A 423 14.02 -4.78 -18.34
CA PHE A 423 14.49 -5.92 -17.56
C PHE A 423 13.64 -7.17 -17.82
N ALA A 424 12.31 -7.05 -17.84
CA ALA A 424 11.40 -8.16 -18.13
C ALA A 424 11.59 -8.71 -19.55
N GLU A 425 11.76 -7.85 -20.55
CA GLU A 425 11.97 -8.23 -21.94
C GLU A 425 13.30 -8.98 -22.16
N ASN A 426 14.32 -8.65 -21.35
CA ASN A 426 15.66 -9.26 -21.47
C ASN A 426 15.88 -10.47 -20.55
N LEU A 427 14.86 -10.92 -19.81
CA LEU A 427 14.96 -12.12 -18.98
C LEU A 427 15.14 -13.39 -19.84
N PRO A 428 16.00 -14.32 -19.41
CA PRO A 428 16.11 -15.64 -20.04
C PRO A 428 14.75 -16.35 -20.15
N LYS A 429 14.56 -17.16 -21.19
CA LYS A 429 13.29 -17.84 -21.47
C LYS A 429 12.90 -18.89 -20.42
N ASP A 430 13.85 -19.35 -19.61
CA ASP A 430 13.68 -20.28 -18.48
C ASP A 430 13.40 -19.59 -17.14
N THR A 431 12.98 -18.32 -17.18
CA THR A 431 12.72 -17.48 -16.00
C THR A 431 11.26 -17.09 -15.93
N ILE A 432 10.68 -17.17 -14.72
CA ILE A 432 9.31 -16.73 -14.42
C ILE A 432 9.34 -15.46 -13.55
N ILE A 433 8.50 -14.49 -13.87
CA ILE A 433 8.24 -13.28 -13.08
C ILE A 433 7.11 -13.57 -12.09
N LEU A 434 7.37 -13.33 -10.80
CA LEU A 434 6.38 -13.33 -9.74
C LEU A 434 6.07 -11.87 -9.40
N THR A 435 4.81 -11.46 -9.56
CA THR A 435 4.43 -10.06 -9.38
C THR A 435 3.21 -9.86 -8.49
N SER A 436 3.13 -8.68 -7.91
CA SER A 436 1.99 -8.09 -7.19
C SER A 436 2.14 -6.57 -7.15
N GLY A 437 1.05 -5.84 -6.99
CA GLY A 437 1.10 -4.39 -6.96
C GLY A 437 1.16 -3.73 -8.34
N CYS A 438 1.26 -2.40 -8.39
CA CYS A 438 1.23 -1.62 -9.63
C CYS A 438 2.40 -1.91 -10.59
N ALA A 439 3.55 -2.38 -10.09
CA ALA A 439 4.72 -2.68 -10.92
C ALA A 439 4.40 -3.61 -12.09
N LYS A 440 3.42 -4.52 -11.92
CA LYS A 440 2.94 -5.44 -12.97
C LYS A 440 2.63 -4.77 -14.30
N TYR A 441 2.13 -3.54 -14.29
CA TYR A 441 1.74 -2.82 -15.51
C TYR A 441 2.91 -2.46 -16.43
N LYS A 442 4.15 -2.64 -15.98
CA LYS A 442 5.35 -2.51 -16.82
C LYS A 442 5.58 -3.73 -17.71
N TYR A 443 4.99 -4.88 -17.39
CA TYR A 443 5.28 -6.14 -18.09
C TYR A 443 4.09 -7.10 -18.23
N ASN A 444 2.94 -6.89 -17.58
CA ASN A 444 1.80 -7.82 -17.65
C ASN A 444 1.09 -7.85 -19.01
N LYS A 445 1.36 -6.87 -19.87
CA LYS A 445 0.86 -6.80 -21.25
C LYS A 445 1.91 -7.22 -22.30
N LEU A 446 3.13 -7.56 -21.87
CA LEU A 446 4.18 -8.09 -22.74
C LEU A 446 3.88 -9.54 -23.14
N ASN A 447 4.18 -9.90 -24.38
CA ASN A 447 4.06 -11.29 -24.83
C ASN A 447 5.35 -12.06 -24.48
N LEU A 448 5.51 -12.46 -23.23
CA LEU A 448 6.67 -13.20 -22.75
C LEU A 448 6.55 -14.73 -22.96
N GLY A 449 5.35 -15.22 -23.31
CA GLY A 449 5.08 -16.64 -23.51
C GLY A 449 4.87 -17.44 -22.21
N ASP A 450 5.08 -18.75 -22.32
CA ASP A 450 4.93 -19.69 -21.20
C ASP A 450 6.08 -20.72 -21.18
N ILE A 451 6.19 -21.44 -20.06
CA ILE A 451 7.08 -22.59 -19.90
C ILE A 451 6.20 -23.81 -19.57
N ASN A 452 6.05 -24.72 -20.56
CA ASN A 452 5.21 -25.90 -20.44
C ASN A 452 3.77 -25.59 -19.98
N GLY A 453 3.19 -24.47 -20.47
CA GLY A 453 1.85 -24.00 -20.15
C GLY A 453 1.75 -23.28 -18.78
N ILE A 454 2.88 -22.88 -18.18
CA ILE A 454 2.92 -21.96 -17.05
C ILE A 454 3.29 -20.58 -17.59
N PRO A 455 2.43 -19.56 -17.49
CA PRO A 455 2.76 -18.21 -17.96
C PRO A 455 4.05 -17.69 -17.31
N ARG A 456 4.85 -16.95 -18.06
CA ARG A 456 6.08 -16.36 -17.54
C ARG A 456 5.85 -15.14 -16.65
N VAL A 457 4.61 -14.65 -16.54
CA VAL A 457 4.21 -13.64 -15.55
C VAL A 457 3.09 -14.20 -14.71
N LEU A 458 3.32 -14.38 -13.41
CA LEU A 458 2.34 -14.82 -12.43
C LEU A 458 1.98 -13.66 -11.54
N ASP A 459 0.75 -13.17 -11.65
CA ASP A 459 0.22 -12.04 -10.90
C ASP A 459 -0.59 -12.52 -9.70
N ALA A 460 -0.05 -12.35 -8.48
CA ALA A 460 -0.73 -12.72 -7.24
C ALA A 460 -1.87 -11.77 -6.85
N GLY A 461 -1.82 -10.51 -7.29
CA GLY A 461 -2.85 -9.54 -6.93
C GLY A 461 -2.35 -8.15 -6.56
N GLN A 462 -2.94 -7.53 -5.54
CA GLN A 462 -2.57 -6.23 -5.01
C GLN A 462 -1.20 -6.27 -4.31
N CYS A 463 -0.70 -5.12 -3.85
CA CYS A 463 0.59 -5.06 -3.16
C CYS A 463 0.62 -5.90 -1.87
N ASN A 464 -0.48 -5.99 -1.11
CA ASN A 464 -0.61 -6.90 0.05
C ASN A 464 -0.53 -8.38 -0.34
N ASP A 465 -0.88 -8.75 -1.58
CA ASP A 465 -0.79 -10.13 -2.07
C ASP A 465 0.66 -10.57 -2.34
N SER A 466 1.66 -9.69 -2.08
CA SER A 466 3.05 -10.09 -1.86
C SER A 466 3.18 -11.18 -0.78
N TYR A 467 2.21 -11.25 0.13
CA TYR A 467 2.05 -12.35 1.09
C TYR A 467 2.01 -13.73 0.40
N SER A 468 1.34 -13.83 -0.74
CA SER A 468 1.29 -15.07 -1.52
C SER A 468 2.69 -15.57 -1.91
N TRP A 469 3.59 -14.68 -2.29
CA TRP A 469 4.95 -15.07 -2.64
C TRP A 469 5.77 -15.51 -1.43
N ALA A 470 5.55 -14.91 -0.25
CA ALA A 470 6.14 -15.38 0.99
C ALA A 470 5.66 -16.80 1.35
N VAL A 471 4.35 -17.05 1.28
CA VAL A 471 3.77 -18.38 1.53
C VAL A 471 4.31 -19.43 0.56
N VAL A 472 4.35 -19.12 -0.74
CA VAL A 472 4.90 -20.03 -1.77
C VAL A 472 6.38 -20.30 -1.54
N ALA A 473 7.18 -19.27 -1.26
CA ALA A 473 8.61 -19.43 -1.00
C ALA A 473 8.89 -20.29 0.24
N LEU A 474 8.17 -20.06 1.34
CA LEU A 474 8.29 -20.88 2.56
C LEU A 474 7.90 -22.33 2.30
N LYS A 475 6.85 -22.55 1.50
CA LYS A 475 6.44 -23.92 1.14
C LYS A 475 7.46 -24.62 0.21
N LEU A 476 8.02 -23.92 -0.74
CA LEU A 476 9.09 -24.47 -1.59
C LEU A 476 10.35 -24.78 -0.77
N LYS A 477 10.73 -23.91 0.16
CA LYS A 477 11.82 -24.17 1.12
C LYS A 477 11.60 -25.50 1.86
N GLU A 478 10.38 -25.72 2.38
CA GLU A 478 10.00 -26.97 3.06
C GLU A 478 10.10 -28.18 2.12
N VAL A 479 9.50 -28.10 0.93
CA VAL A 479 9.46 -29.20 -0.06
C VAL A 479 10.86 -29.60 -0.53
N PHE A 480 11.77 -28.64 -0.69
CA PHE A 480 13.16 -28.92 -1.08
C PHE A 480 14.09 -29.22 0.12
N GLY A 481 13.59 -29.17 1.36
CA GLY A 481 14.37 -29.46 2.57
C GLY A 481 15.48 -28.45 2.82
N LEU A 482 15.31 -27.18 2.41
CA LEU A 482 16.31 -26.14 2.55
C LEU A 482 16.27 -25.53 3.96
N ASN A 483 17.42 -25.08 4.45
CA ASN A 483 17.53 -24.44 5.76
C ASN A 483 17.28 -22.92 5.70
N ASP A 484 17.65 -22.27 4.59
CA ASP A 484 17.53 -20.85 4.37
C ASP A 484 16.65 -20.55 3.14
N ILE A 485 15.77 -19.56 3.23
CA ILE A 485 14.94 -19.10 2.11
C ILE A 485 15.79 -18.57 0.95
N ASN A 486 16.97 -18.08 1.25
CA ASN A 486 17.92 -17.54 0.25
C ASN A 486 18.61 -18.62 -0.60
N GLU A 487 18.43 -19.93 -0.26
CA GLU A 487 18.88 -21.04 -1.08
C GLU A 487 17.91 -21.33 -2.25
N LEU A 488 16.69 -20.78 -2.23
CA LEU A 488 15.74 -20.89 -3.34
C LEU A 488 16.26 -20.13 -4.57
N PRO A 489 15.90 -20.55 -5.79
CA PRO A 489 16.28 -19.87 -7.03
C PRO A 489 15.46 -18.58 -7.24
N LEU A 490 15.37 -17.74 -6.21
CA LEU A 490 14.64 -16.48 -6.17
C LEU A 490 15.59 -15.30 -6.34
N VAL A 491 15.15 -14.31 -7.10
CA VAL A 491 15.81 -13.02 -7.27
C VAL A 491 14.78 -11.93 -6.97
N PHE A 492 15.17 -10.89 -6.25
CA PHE A 492 14.29 -9.81 -5.84
C PHE A 492 14.70 -8.50 -6.49
N ASN A 493 13.88 -8.02 -7.43
CA ASN A 493 14.03 -6.74 -8.12
C ASN A 493 12.77 -5.90 -7.89
N ILE A 494 12.73 -5.19 -6.78
CA ILE A 494 11.53 -4.55 -6.22
C ILE A 494 11.44 -3.09 -6.65
N ALA A 495 10.30 -2.71 -7.18
CA ALA A 495 9.94 -1.32 -7.42
C ALA A 495 9.22 -0.75 -6.19
N TRP A 496 9.62 0.42 -5.70
CA TRP A 496 8.92 1.06 -4.61
C TRP A 496 8.51 2.50 -4.96
N TYR A 497 7.48 3.00 -4.31
CA TYR A 497 7.02 4.38 -4.47
C TYR A 497 6.51 4.94 -3.14
N GLU A 498 5.65 4.22 -2.42
CA GLU A 498 4.97 4.70 -1.23
C GLU A 498 5.02 3.67 -0.06
N GLN A 499 4.35 3.96 1.02
CA GLN A 499 4.54 3.36 2.33
C GLN A 499 4.10 1.89 2.41
N LYS A 500 3.18 1.44 1.54
CA LYS A 500 2.84 0.01 1.47
C LYS A 500 4.02 -0.82 0.98
N ALA A 501 4.86 -0.28 0.09
CA ALA A 501 6.11 -0.95 -0.28
C ALA A 501 7.12 -0.99 0.88
N VAL A 502 7.12 0.01 1.77
CA VAL A 502 7.99 0.01 2.95
C VAL A 502 7.63 -1.14 3.90
N ILE A 503 6.35 -1.32 4.23
CA ILE A 503 5.96 -2.42 5.12
C ILE A 503 6.23 -3.80 4.50
N VAL A 504 6.03 -3.97 3.19
CA VAL A 504 6.37 -5.21 2.48
C VAL A 504 7.88 -5.47 2.53
N LEU A 505 8.71 -4.45 2.32
CA LEU A 505 10.17 -4.59 2.45
C LEU A 505 10.57 -5.00 3.86
N LEU A 506 10.04 -4.34 4.90
CA LEU A 506 10.32 -4.70 6.29
C LEU A 506 9.88 -6.14 6.60
N ALA A 507 8.75 -6.60 6.06
CA ALA A 507 8.30 -7.97 6.18
C ALA A 507 9.28 -8.98 5.54
N LEU A 508 9.82 -8.67 4.35
CA LEU A 508 10.84 -9.49 3.71
C LEU A 508 12.12 -9.58 4.56
N LEU A 509 12.57 -8.44 5.12
CA LEU A 509 13.74 -8.42 6.02
C LEU A 509 13.51 -9.26 7.27
N TYR A 510 12.31 -9.16 7.88
CA TYR A 510 11.94 -9.99 9.03
C TYR A 510 11.96 -11.49 8.70
N LEU A 511 11.51 -11.88 7.49
CA LEU A 511 11.55 -13.27 7.02
C LEU A 511 12.96 -13.74 6.65
N GLY A 512 13.97 -12.89 6.78
CA GLY A 512 15.37 -13.21 6.51
C GLY A 512 15.76 -13.16 5.04
N VAL A 513 14.93 -12.57 4.17
CA VAL A 513 15.25 -12.42 2.74
C VAL A 513 16.40 -11.44 2.57
N LYS A 514 17.36 -11.80 1.72
CA LYS A 514 18.57 -11.03 1.43
C LYS A 514 18.72 -10.74 -0.06
N ASN A 515 19.69 -9.88 -0.40
CA ASN A 515 20.05 -9.54 -1.77
C ASN A 515 18.89 -8.95 -2.59
N ILE A 516 18.15 -8.03 -1.97
CA ILE A 516 17.01 -7.35 -2.62
C ILE A 516 17.52 -6.10 -3.33
N HIS A 517 17.29 -6.00 -4.64
CA HIS A 517 17.47 -4.75 -5.38
C HIS A 517 16.19 -3.91 -5.27
N VAL A 518 16.34 -2.66 -4.91
CA VAL A 518 15.25 -1.71 -4.66
C VAL A 518 15.41 -0.51 -5.59
N GLY A 519 14.41 -0.24 -6.38
CA GLY A 519 14.48 0.84 -7.36
C GLY A 519 13.20 1.67 -7.50
N PRO A 520 13.28 2.75 -8.29
CA PRO A 520 14.43 3.23 -9.10
C PRO A 520 15.55 3.89 -8.29
N THR A 521 15.30 4.27 -7.03
CA THR A 521 16.29 4.81 -6.09
C THR A 521 16.13 4.16 -4.72
N LEU A 522 17.15 4.17 -3.89
CA LEU A 522 16.98 3.86 -2.48
C LEU A 522 16.13 4.94 -1.80
N PRO A 523 15.45 4.62 -0.67
CA PRO A 523 14.62 5.58 0.04
C PRO A 523 15.44 6.79 0.56
N GLY A 524 14.96 8.01 0.25
CA GLY A 524 15.61 9.25 0.67
C GLY A 524 15.55 9.54 2.18
N PHE A 525 14.76 8.77 2.92
CA PHE A 525 14.69 8.85 4.38
C PHE A 525 15.72 7.96 5.09
N LEU A 526 16.50 7.17 4.37
CA LEU A 526 17.58 6.39 4.94
C LEU A 526 18.82 7.26 5.12
N SER A 527 19.30 7.41 6.36
CA SER A 527 20.60 8.02 6.61
C SER A 527 21.72 7.14 6.04
N PRO A 528 22.92 7.70 5.80
CA PRO A 528 24.06 6.90 5.32
C PRO A 528 24.39 5.71 6.21
N ASN A 529 24.30 5.85 7.53
CA ASN A 529 24.58 4.77 8.47
C ASN A 529 23.49 3.70 8.46
N VAL A 530 22.20 4.07 8.42
CA VAL A 530 21.08 3.12 8.32
C VAL A 530 21.12 2.40 6.98
N ALA A 531 21.39 3.09 5.88
CA ALA A 531 21.58 2.48 4.56
C ALA A 531 22.73 1.46 4.57
N LYS A 532 23.86 1.81 5.20
CA LYS A 532 25.02 0.90 5.36
C LYS A 532 24.64 -0.38 6.11
N VAL A 533 23.89 -0.28 7.19
CA VAL A 533 23.39 -1.45 7.95
C VAL A 533 22.52 -2.35 7.07
N LEU A 534 21.62 -1.78 6.26
CA LEU A 534 20.78 -2.54 5.32
C LEU A 534 21.61 -3.25 4.24
N VAL A 535 22.64 -2.59 3.70
CA VAL A 535 23.54 -3.17 2.71
C VAL A 535 24.36 -4.31 3.32
N GLU A 536 24.98 -4.09 4.47
CA GLU A 536 25.90 -5.07 5.09
C GLU A 536 25.19 -6.29 5.66
N ASN A 537 24.00 -6.11 6.28
CA ASN A 537 23.30 -7.21 6.95
C ASN A 537 22.32 -7.96 6.02
N PHE A 538 21.75 -7.27 5.02
CA PHE A 538 20.69 -7.83 4.18
C PHE A 538 21.02 -7.84 2.68
N GLY A 539 22.15 -7.26 2.27
CA GLY A 539 22.51 -7.16 0.85
C GLY A 539 21.57 -6.28 0.03
N ILE A 540 20.93 -5.27 0.68
CA ILE A 540 20.08 -4.33 -0.07
C ILE A 540 20.94 -3.53 -1.04
N ALA A 541 20.50 -3.43 -2.29
CA ALA A 541 21.19 -2.67 -3.33
C ALA A 541 20.20 -1.82 -4.13
N GLY A 542 20.67 -0.73 -4.71
CA GLY A 542 19.94 0.00 -5.74
C GLY A 542 20.04 -0.71 -7.10
N ILE A 543 19.08 -0.46 -7.98
CA ILE A 543 19.19 -0.88 -9.39
C ILE A 543 20.27 -0.06 -10.11
N THR A 544 20.87 -0.67 -11.15
CA THR A 544 21.87 -0.04 -12.02
C THR A 544 21.39 -0.05 -13.47
N THR A 545 22.15 -0.59 -14.40
CA THR A 545 21.67 -0.86 -15.75
C THR A 545 21.06 -2.27 -15.84
N VAL A 546 20.14 -2.48 -16.78
CA VAL A 546 19.52 -3.80 -16.99
C VAL A 546 20.59 -4.87 -17.21
N GLU A 547 21.60 -4.59 -18.05
CA GLU A 547 22.67 -5.54 -18.35
C GLU A 547 23.50 -5.91 -17.10
N GLU A 548 23.88 -4.91 -16.30
CA GLU A 548 24.66 -5.13 -15.06
C GLU A 548 23.86 -5.91 -14.03
N ASP A 549 22.59 -5.57 -13.85
CA ASP A 549 21.74 -6.23 -12.87
C ASP A 549 21.39 -7.67 -13.30
N LEU A 550 21.13 -7.92 -14.58
CA LEU A 550 20.98 -9.29 -15.10
C LEU A 550 22.24 -10.13 -14.83
N LYS A 551 23.44 -9.56 -15.02
CA LYS A 551 24.72 -10.25 -14.68
C LYS A 551 24.85 -10.51 -13.19
N LYS A 552 24.58 -9.52 -12.33
CA LYS A 552 24.63 -9.64 -10.86
C LYS A 552 23.69 -10.73 -10.34
N PHE A 553 22.50 -10.84 -10.93
CA PHE A 553 21.51 -11.87 -10.58
C PHE A 553 21.78 -13.24 -11.21
N GLY A 554 22.80 -13.37 -12.07
CA GLY A 554 23.06 -14.60 -12.81
C GLY A 554 21.95 -14.93 -13.84
N LEU A 555 21.30 -13.92 -14.40
CA LEU A 555 20.20 -14.00 -15.36
C LEU A 555 20.69 -13.68 -16.78
N TYR A 556 21.57 -14.51 -17.32
CA TYR A 556 22.04 -14.38 -18.70
C TYR A 556 22.10 -15.76 -19.38
N GLU A 557 22.00 -15.80 -20.69
CA GLU A 557 22.05 -17.06 -21.44
C GLU A 557 23.35 -17.82 -21.11
N GLY A 558 23.22 -19.05 -20.67
CA GLY A 558 24.34 -19.91 -20.27
C GLY A 558 24.69 -19.88 -18.78
N SER A 559 24.07 -19.05 -17.94
CA SER A 559 24.20 -19.13 -16.48
C SER A 559 23.44 -20.36 -15.97
N GLY A 560 24.10 -21.49 -15.88
CA GLY A 560 23.61 -22.64 -15.11
C GLY A 560 23.60 -22.33 -13.60
N LEU A 561 22.71 -22.96 -12.82
CA LEU A 561 22.88 -23.09 -11.38
C LEU A 561 24.30 -23.62 -11.15
N ALA A 562 25.16 -22.87 -10.47
CA ALA A 562 26.33 -23.49 -9.88
C ALA A 562 25.80 -24.55 -8.90
N ASN A 563 26.16 -25.82 -9.17
CA ASN A 563 25.81 -26.97 -8.35
C ASN A 563 26.22 -26.80 -6.89
#